data_ff01c9324cdf7944facae4ef28a26322
#
_entry.id   ff01c9324cdf7944facae4ef28a26322
#
_cell.length_a   1.000
_cell.length_b   1.000
_cell.length_c   1.000
_cell.angle_alpha   90.00
_cell.angle_beta   90.00
_cell.angle_gamma   90.00
#
_symmetry.space_group_name_H-M   'P 1'
#
loop_
_entity.id
_entity.type
_entity.pdbx_description
1 polymer ?
#
loop_
_entity_poly.entity_id
_entity_poly.type
_entity_poly.pdbx_seq_one_letter_code
_entity_poly.pdbx_strand_id
1 'polypeptide(L)'
;GLHDWPVPVVAMVTRLVGPKGGDLVRHVAQDIVNSGLQLVVLGSGEAAYESFFSELAARNPGAVGVKIAFVPSLARKIYAGADMFLMPSKSEPCGLSQMVALRYGTIPIVRERPAGFYPRFRRRLGQRLHIPQLQCPRHAECGAARKSGV
;
A
#
# COMPACT_ATOMS: atom_id res chain seq x y z
N GLY A 1 11.72 -12.76 6.85
CA GLY A 1 11.52 -12.49 5.44
C GLY A 1 10.35 -13.28 4.88
N LEU A 2 10.01 -13.06 3.63
CA LEU A 2 9.01 -13.87 2.94
C LEU A 2 9.51 -15.30 2.72
N HIS A 3 8.59 -16.26 2.72
CA HIS A 3 8.88 -17.61 2.25
C HIS A 3 8.78 -17.65 0.72
N ASP A 4 9.49 -18.59 0.10
CA ASP A 4 9.42 -18.84 -1.34
C ASP A 4 8.18 -19.69 -1.67
N TRP A 5 7.02 -19.04 -1.67
CA TRP A 5 5.74 -19.65 -2.03
C TRP A 5 5.33 -19.22 -3.44
N PRO A 6 4.69 -20.10 -4.21
CA PRO A 6 4.20 -19.78 -5.55
C PRO A 6 2.90 -18.98 -5.50
N VAL A 7 2.92 -17.86 -4.79
CA VAL A 7 1.76 -16.96 -4.60
C VAL A 7 2.15 -15.53 -4.95
N PRO A 8 1.22 -14.70 -5.43
CA PRO A 8 1.53 -13.33 -5.81
C PRO A 8 1.99 -12.48 -4.63
N VAL A 9 2.93 -11.57 -4.89
CA VAL A 9 3.51 -10.64 -3.94
C VAL A 9 2.95 -9.24 -4.16
N VAL A 10 2.33 -8.68 -3.12
CA VAL A 10 1.92 -7.28 -3.06
C VAL A 10 3.00 -6.46 -2.36
N ALA A 11 3.51 -5.44 -3.02
CA ALA A 11 4.57 -4.59 -2.46
C ALA A 11 4.07 -3.18 -2.13
N MET A 12 4.58 -2.62 -1.04
CA MET A 12 4.39 -1.22 -0.68
C MET A 12 5.75 -0.60 -0.33
N VAL A 13 6.18 0.40 -1.08
CA VAL A 13 7.42 1.16 -0.84
C VAL A 13 7.07 2.63 -0.70
N THR A 14 7.07 3.14 0.53
CA THR A 14 6.60 4.51 0.79
C THR A 14 7.04 5.02 2.17
N ARG A 15 6.89 6.32 2.40
CA ARG A 15 6.86 6.85 3.76
C ARG A 15 5.60 6.37 4.48
N LEU A 16 5.76 5.85 5.70
CA LEU A 16 4.65 5.32 6.49
C LEU A 16 3.95 6.46 7.25
N VAL A 17 3.14 7.23 6.53
CA VAL A 17 2.41 8.41 7.04
C VAL A 17 0.97 8.42 6.52
N GLY A 18 0.07 9.09 7.24
CA GLY A 18 -1.35 9.15 6.90
C GLY A 18 -1.67 9.54 5.45
N PRO A 19 -1.05 10.61 4.88
CA PRO A 19 -1.27 11.01 3.47
C PRO A 19 -0.94 9.94 2.43
N LYS A 20 -0.08 8.98 2.77
CA LYS A 20 0.29 7.84 1.90
C LYS A 20 -0.65 6.64 2.01
N GLY A 21 -1.75 6.78 2.75
CA GLY A 21 -2.79 5.77 2.87
C GLY A 21 -2.49 4.66 3.87
N GLY A 22 -1.60 4.92 4.83
CA GLY A 22 -1.28 3.97 5.90
C GLY A 22 -2.50 3.53 6.69
N ASP A 23 -3.46 4.43 6.92
CA ASP A 23 -4.75 4.15 7.56
C ASP A 23 -5.57 3.13 6.77
N LEU A 24 -5.67 3.28 5.44
CA LEU A 24 -6.39 2.34 4.60
C LEU A 24 -5.72 0.95 4.61
N VAL A 25 -4.39 0.92 4.49
CA VAL A 25 -3.66 -0.36 4.49
C VAL A 25 -3.80 -1.08 5.82
N ARG A 26 -3.82 -0.38 6.95
CA ARG A 26 -4.08 -0.99 8.27
C ARG A 26 -5.39 -1.77 8.33
N HIS A 27 -6.43 -1.31 7.64
CA HIS A 27 -7.73 -2.01 7.62
C HIS A 27 -7.74 -3.25 6.73
N VAL A 28 -6.94 -3.27 5.66
CA VAL A 28 -7.01 -4.34 4.64
C VAL A 28 -5.79 -5.25 4.62
N ALA A 29 -4.73 -4.94 5.36
CA ALA A 29 -3.49 -5.71 5.30
C ALA A 29 -3.67 -7.17 5.70
N GLN A 30 -4.47 -7.45 6.73
CA GLN A 30 -4.77 -8.82 7.13
C GLN A 30 -5.62 -9.55 6.09
N ASP A 31 -6.55 -8.85 5.41
CA ASP A 31 -7.38 -9.45 4.36
C ASP A 31 -6.54 -9.81 3.13
N ILE A 32 -5.52 -9.00 2.79
CA ILE A 32 -4.54 -9.33 1.75
C ILE A 32 -3.86 -10.67 2.07
N VAL A 33 -3.38 -10.83 3.30
CA VAL A 33 -2.71 -12.06 3.74
C VAL A 33 -3.69 -13.25 3.76
N ASN A 34 -4.89 -13.05 4.28
CA ASN A 34 -5.93 -14.07 4.35
C ASN A 34 -6.39 -14.53 2.94
N SER A 35 -6.22 -13.69 1.93
CA SER A 35 -6.49 -14.02 0.51
C SER A 35 -5.39 -14.89 -0.13
N GLY A 36 -4.38 -15.33 0.64
CA GLY A 36 -3.28 -16.16 0.16
C GLY A 36 -2.19 -15.38 -0.59
N LEU A 37 -2.15 -14.05 -0.45
CA LEU A 37 -1.11 -13.20 -1.03
C LEU A 37 -0.01 -12.94 -0.01
N GLN A 38 1.21 -12.71 -0.50
CA GLN A 38 2.29 -12.19 0.33
C GLN A 38 2.31 -10.66 0.29
N LEU A 39 2.67 -10.04 1.43
CA LEU A 39 2.80 -8.59 1.54
C LEU A 39 4.22 -8.21 1.91
N VAL A 40 4.84 -7.32 1.13
CA VAL A 40 6.14 -6.74 1.46
C VAL A 40 6.02 -5.23 1.66
N VAL A 41 6.53 -4.72 2.78
CA VAL A 41 6.49 -3.30 3.12
C VAL A 41 7.91 -2.80 3.38
N LEU A 42 8.31 -1.75 2.65
CA LEU A 42 9.54 -1.03 2.87
C LEU A 42 9.25 0.45 3.08
N GLY A 43 9.63 0.99 4.22
CA GLY A 43 9.47 2.40 4.51
C GLY A 43 9.68 2.72 5.97
N SER A 44 9.63 4.00 6.29
CA SER A 44 9.68 4.52 7.66
C SER A 44 8.78 5.75 7.78
N GLY A 45 8.39 6.11 8.99
CA GLY A 45 7.53 7.27 9.20
C GLY A 45 6.98 7.39 10.61
N GLU A 46 5.67 7.39 10.76
CA GLU A 46 5.01 7.52 12.06
C GLU A 46 5.07 6.19 12.83
N ALA A 47 5.44 6.26 14.12
CA ALA A 47 5.62 5.08 14.98
C ALA A 47 4.38 4.15 15.00
N ALA A 48 3.18 4.72 14.92
CA ALA A 48 1.94 3.94 14.91
C ALA A 48 1.82 3.01 13.69
N TYR A 49 2.32 3.43 12.52
CA TYR A 49 2.35 2.58 11.33
C TYR A 49 3.52 1.59 11.37
N GLU A 50 4.68 2.03 11.85
CA GLU A 50 5.86 1.17 11.98
C GLU A 50 5.57 0.00 12.92
N SER A 51 4.98 0.28 14.09
CA SER A 51 4.56 -0.75 15.05
C SER A 51 3.53 -1.71 14.45
N PHE A 52 2.49 -1.16 13.81
CA PHE A 52 1.45 -1.97 13.16
C PHE A 52 2.03 -2.96 12.14
N PHE A 53 2.88 -2.49 11.22
CA PHE A 53 3.45 -3.38 10.20
C PHE A 53 4.43 -4.39 10.80
N SER A 54 5.19 -3.99 11.82
CA SER A 54 6.08 -4.91 12.54
C SER A 54 5.31 -6.03 13.24
N GLU A 55 4.20 -5.69 13.91
CA GLU A 55 3.30 -6.66 14.54
C GLU A 55 2.61 -7.56 13.51
N LEU A 56 2.19 -6.99 12.38
CA LEU A 56 1.59 -7.76 11.29
C LEU A 56 2.57 -8.82 10.76
N ALA A 57 3.84 -8.44 10.57
CA ALA A 57 4.88 -9.37 10.14
C ALA A 57 5.17 -10.45 11.19
N ALA A 58 5.16 -10.10 12.47
CA ALA A 58 5.36 -11.05 13.56
C ALA A 58 4.22 -12.09 13.65
N ARG A 59 2.98 -11.66 13.38
CA ARG A 59 1.81 -12.55 13.38
C ARG A 59 1.67 -13.41 12.12
N ASN A 60 2.30 -13.01 11.01
CA ASN A 60 2.20 -13.68 9.72
C ASN A 60 3.59 -14.02 9.15
N PRO A 61 4.37 -14.87 9.83
CA PRO A 61 5.72 -15.22 9.39
C PRO A 61 5.67 -15.89 8.01
N GLY A 62 6.57 -15.47 7.13
CA GLY A 62 6.65 -15.98 5.75
C GLY A 62 5.64 -15.36 4.77
N ALA A 63 4.50 -14.88 5.24
CA ALA A 63 3.50 -14.19 4.41
C ALA A 63 3.70 -12.66 4.38
N VAL A 64 4.26 -12.08 5.45
CA VAL A 64 4.50 -10.64 5.54
C VAL A 64 5.98 -10.36 5.80
N GLY A 65 6.59 -9.58 4.92
CA GLY A 65 7.95 -9.07 5.05
C GLY A 65 7.95 -7.56 5.26
N VAL A 66 8.55 -7.10 6.36
CA VAL A 66 8.62 -5.66 6.68
C VAL A 66 10.06 -5.23 6.95
N LYS A 67 10.42 -4.09 6.37
CA LYS A 67 11.68 -3.40 6.67
C LYS A 67 11.38 -1.93 6.94
N ILE A 68 11.52 -1.54 8.21
CA ILE A 68 11.37 -0.13 8.63
C ILE A 68 12.70 0.57 8.38
N ALA A 69 12.85 1.10 7.16
CA ALA A 69 14.04 1.84 6.75
C ALA A 69 13.85 2.52 5.39
N PHE A 70 14.73 3.45 5.04
CA PHE A 70 14.90 3.94 3.67
C PHE A 70 16.11 3.26 3.02
N VAL A 71 15.84 2.27 2.15
CA VAL A 71 16.89 1.45 1.49
C VAL A 71 16.63 1.38 -0.02
N PRO A 72 17.21 2.32 -0.82
CA PRO A 72 16.95 2.41 -2.26
C PRO A 72 17.32 1.14 -3.06
N SER A 73 18.38 0.44 -2.65
CA SER A 73 18.78 -0.82 -3.27
C SER A 73 17.74 -1.92 -3.08
N LEU A 74 17.16 -2.03 -1.87
CA LEU A 74 16.10 -2.97 -1.58
C LEU A 74 14.80 -2.58 -2.28
N ALA A 75 14.48 -1.28 -2.36
CA ALA A 75 13.32 -0.80 -3.09
C ALA A 75 13.31 -1.27 -4.55
N ARG A 76 14.45 -1.18 -5.25
CA ARG A 76 14.59 -1.68 -6.63
C ARG A 76 14.32 -3.18 -6.74
N LYS A 77 14.83 -3.99 -5.80
CA LYS A 77 14.57 -5.43 -5.76
C LYS A 77 13.09 -5.74 -5.52
N ILE A 78 12.45 -4.98 -4.63
CA ILE A 78 11.01 -5.11 -4.35
C ILE A 78 10.18 -4.77 -5.60
N TYR A 79 10.47 -3.67 -6.30
CA TYR A 79 9.79 -3.34 -7.55
C TYR A 79 9.94 -4.42 -8.61
N ALA A 80 11.13 -5.03 -8.70
CA ALA A 80 11.42 -6.05 -9.71
C ALA A 80 10.80 -7.43 -9.37
N GLY A 81 10.65 -7.74 -8.09
CA GLY A 81 10.19 -9.06 -7.64
C GLY A 81 8.74 -9.13 -7.20
N ALA A 82 8.01 -8.02 -7.23
CA ALA A 82 6.60 -8.00 -6.86
C ALA A 82 5.70 -8.11 -8.09
N ASP A 83 4.53 -8.74 -7.94
CA ASP A 83 3.48 -8.80 -8.97
C ASP A 83 2.61 -7.54 -8.97
N MET A 84 2.33 -7.03 -7.77
CA MET A 84 1.47 -5.87 -7.56
C MET A 84 2.13 -4.83 -6.66
N PHE A 85 1.90 -3.56 -6.95
CA PHE A 85 2.44 -2.45 -6.18
C PHE A 85 1.31 -1.60 -5.58
N LEU A 86 1.21 -1.57 -4.26
CA LEU A 86 0.16 -0.86 -3.54
C LEU A 86 0.56 0.59 -3.28
N MET A 87 -0.19 1.53 -3.84
CA MET A 87 -0.03 2.98 -3.67
C MET A 87 -1.37 3.65 -3.35
N PRO A 88 -1.91 3.48 -2.12
CA PRO A 88 -3.24 3.95 -1.75
C PRO A 88 -3.27 5.41 -1.30
N SER A 89 -2.32 6.22 -1.75
CA SER A 89 -2.13 7.61 -1.33
C SER A 89 -3.41 8.46 -1.47
N LYS A 90 -3.68 9.29 -0.48
CA LYS A 90 -4.76 10.30 -0.51
C LYS A 90 -4.42 11.44 -1.44
N SER A 91 -3.12 11.79 -1.54
CA SER A 91 -2.60 12.84 -2.38
C SER A 91 -1.26 12.44 -2.99
N GLU A 92 -1.14 12.58 -4.30
CA GLU A 92 0.07 12.29 -5.08
C GLU A 92 0.28 13.36 -6.14
N PRO A 93 1.28 14.22 -6.00
CA PRO A 93 1.56 15.26 -7.00
C PRO A 93 1.95 14.67 -8.35
N CYS A 94 2.72 13.59 -8.36
CA CYS A 94 3.25 12.96 -9.58
C CYS A 94 3.04 11.45 -9.62
N GLY A 95 3.08 10.76 -8.48
CA GLY A 95 2.95 9.29 -8.42
C GLY A 95 4.14 8.54 -9.03
N LEU A 96 5.37 9.00 -8.78
CA LEU A 96 6.59 8.38 -9.33
C LEU A 96 6.68 6.89 -9.04
N SER A 97 6.29 6.45 -7.84
CA SER A 97 6.39 5.05 -7.44
C SER A 97 5.59 4.11 -8.34
N GLN A 98 4.39 4.51 -8.79
CA GLN A 98 3.61 3.69 -9.74
C GLN A 98 4.25 3.64 -11.13
N MET A 99 4.90 4.73 -11.57
CA MET A 99 5.62 4.75 -12.85
C MET A 99 6.85 3.84 -12.80
N VAL A 100 7.55 3.82 -11.66
CA VAL A 100 8.66 2.89 -11.42
C VAL A 100 8.14 1.45 -11.42
N ALA A 101 7.06 1.15 -10.69
CA ALA A 101 6.45 -0.18 -10.68
C ALA A 101 6.11 -0.66 -12.10
N LEU A 102 5.43 0.17 -12.89
CA LEU A 102 5.11 -0.14 -14.29
C LEU A 102 6.36 -0.39 -15.15
N ARG A 103 7.46 0.34 -14.91
CA ARG A 103 8.71 0.14 -15.64
C ARG A 103 9.33 -1.23 -15.36
N TYR A 104 9.11 -1.78 -14.18
CA TYR A 104 9.50 -3.14 -13.80
C TYR A 104 8.49 -4.22 -14.18
N GLY A 105 7.33 -3.86 -14.74
CA GLY A 105 6.26 -4.80 -15.09
C GLY A 105 5.30 -5.08 -13.93
N THR A 106 5.49 -4.45 -12.79
CA THR A 106 4.67 -4.62 -11.59
C THR A 106 3.37 -3.81 -11.72
N ILE A 107 2.22 -4.43 -11.45
CA ILE A 107 0.90 -3.82 -11.64
C ILE A 107 0.58 -2.88 -10.47
N PRO A 108 0.43 -1.56 -10.67
CA PRO A 108 0.12 -0.65 -9.59
C PRO A 108 -1.37 -0.71 -9.21
N ILE A 109 -1.63 -0.87 -7.91
CA ILE A 109 -2.93 -0.73 -7.27
C ILE A 109 -2.99 0.65 -6.65
N VAL A 110 -3.80 1.54 -7.20
CA VAL A 110 -3.87 2.94 -6.79
C VAL A 110 -5.28 3.32 -6.32
N ARG A 111 -5.38 4.33 -5.47
CA ARG A 111 -6.66 4.90 -5.05
C ARG A 111 -7.36 5.56 -6.25
N GLU A 112 -8.68 5.42 -6.34
CA GLU A 112 -9.46 5.86 -7.50
C GLU A 112 -9.36 7.37 -7.78
N ARG A 113 -9.19 8.22 -6.80
CA ARG A 113 -9.09 9.69 -6.98
C ARG A 113 -8.11 10.29 -5.96
N PRO A 114 -6.81 10.03 -6.09
CA PRO A 114 -5.87 10.76 -5.27
C PRO A 114 -5.85 12.24 -5.68
N ALA A 115 -5.90 13.15 -4.73
CA ALA A 115 -5.76 14.57 -5.01
C ALA A 115 -4.39 14.82 -5.68
N GLY A 116 -4.37 15.61 -6.76
CA GLY A 116 -3.15 15.95 -7.50
C GLY A 116 -2.77 14.98 -8.62
N PHE A 117 -3.54 13.93 -8.85
CA PHE A 117 -3.23 12.96 -9.90
C PHE A 117 -3.51 13.51 -11.32
N TYR A 118 -2.53 13.41 -12.21
CA TYR A 118 -2.67 13.90 -13.58
C TYR A 118 -3.67 13.05 -14.39
N PRO A 119 -4.71 13.65 -15.00
CA PRO A 119 -5.72 12.93 -15.79
C PRO A 119 -5.17 12.16 -17.00
N ARG A 120 -3.99 12.55 -17.50
CA ARG A 120 -3.37 11.93 -18.69
C ARG A 120 -2.89 10.50 -18.45
N PHE A 121 -2.57 10.12 -17.22
CA PHE A 121 -2.08 8.77 -16.90
C PHE A 121 -3.23 7.74 -16.91
N ARG A 122 -4.44 8.20 -16.63
CA ARG A 122 -5.67 7.37 -16.63
C ARG A 122 -5.98 6.72 -17.96
N ARG A 123 -5.58 7.34 -19.10
CA ARG A 123 -5.87 6.83 -20.45
C ARG A 123 -4.93 5.71 -20.90
N ARG A 124 -3.75 5.55 -20.30
CA ARG A 124 -2.77 4.52 -20.69
C ARG A 124 -2.91 3.22 -19.90
N LEU A 125 -3.50 3.25 -18.71
CA LEU A 125 -3.68 2.10 -17.83
C LEU A 125 -5.03 1.41 -18.05
N GLY A 126 -5.56 1.34 -19.22
CA GLY A 126 -6.85 0.81 -19.68
C GLY A 126 -7.55 -0.32 -18.93
N GLN A 127 -7.04 -0.78 -17.80
CA GLN A 127 -7.65 -1.78 -16.94
C GLN A 127 -7.58 -1.35 -15.47
N ARG A 128 -8.74 -1.14 -14.87
CA ARG A 128 -8.92 -0.98 -13.44
C ARG A 128 -8.95 -2.37 -12.81
N LEU A 129 -7.95 -2.74 -12.02
CA LEU A 129 -8.17 -3.75 -11.00
C LEU A 129 -9.04 -3.10 -9.91
N HIS A 130 -10.32 -3.31 -9.99
CA HIS A 130 -11.28 -2.92 -8.96
C HIS A 130 -11.25 -4.03 -7.91
N ILE A 131 -10.55 -3.80 -6.79
CA ILE A 131 -10.69 -4.66 -5.62
C ILE A 131 -11.82 -4.05 -4.78
N PRO A 132 -13.03 -4.63 -4.77
CA PRO A 132 -14.19 -4.06 -4.07
C PRO A 132 -13.98 -3.88 -2.56
N GLN A 133 -13.08 -4.67 -1.97
CA GLN A 133 -12.74 -4.64 -0.55
C GLN A 133 -11.85 -3.48 -0.11
N LEU A 134 -11.25 -2.74 -1.06
CA LEU A 134 -10.53 -1.50 -0.76
C LEU A 134 -11.46 -0.27 -0.66
N GLN A 135 -12.75 -0.46 -0.79
CA GLN A 135 -13.71 0.59 -0.46
C GLN A 135 -13.85 0.65 1.05
N CYS A 136 -13.38 1.72 1.65
CA CYS A 136 -13.70 2.06 3.04
C CYS A 136 -15.23 1.93 3.23
N PRO A 137 -15.74 1.20 4.24
CA PRO A 137 -17.17 1.18 4.54
C PRO A 137 -17.65 2.62 4.66
N ARG A 138 -18.75 2.90 4.01
CA ARG A 138 -19.33 4.24 3.87
C ARG A 138 -19.44 4.95 5.22
N HIS A 139 -18.88 6.14 5.29
CA HIS A 139 -19.33 7.33 6.04
C HIS A 139 -19.90 7.22 7.48
N ALA A 140 -19.93 6.09 8.17
CA ALA A 140 -20.54 6.01 9.50
C ALA A 140 -19.59 6.31 10.67
N GLU A 141 -18.29 6.20 10.51
CA GLU A 141 -17.37 6.32 11.65
C GLU A 141 -16.27 7.39 11.54
N CYS A 142 -16.10 8.03 10.40
CA CYS A 142 -15.17 9.17 10.27
C CYS A 142 -15.76 10.54 10.68
N GLY A 143 -17.03 10.56 11.08
CA GLY A 143 -17.77 11.79 11.39
C GLY A 143 -17.96 12.12 12.88
N ALA A 144 -17.61 11.22 13.81
CA ALA A 144 -17.98 11.35 15.21
C ALA A 144 -16.98 12.10 16.12
N ALA A 145 -15.91 12.69 15.57
CA ALA A 145 -14.90 13.41 16.36
C ALA A 145 -14.92 14.94 16.18
N ARG A 146 -16.03 15.53 15.74
CA ARG A 146 -16.23 16.99 15.78
C ARG A 146 -17.63 17.33 16.21
N LYS A 147 -17.88 17.42 17.49
CA LYS A 147 -18.82 18.33 18.17
C LYS A 147 -18.90 17.97 19.64
N SER A 148 -18.01 18.51 20.45
CA SER A 148 -18.27 18.89 21.83
C SER A 148 -17.16 19.84 22.26
N GLY A 149 -17.47 21.11 22.26
CA GLY A 149 -16.63 22.20 22.72
C GLY A 149 -17.46 23.46 22.70
N VAL A 150 -18.22 23.65 23.74
CA VAL A 150 -18.63 24.94 24.25
C VAL A 150 -17.58 25.34 25.25
#